data_a0886b4716fe0a091b48b353d8430a39
#
_entry.id   a0886b4716fe0a091b48b353d8430a39
#
_cell.length_a   1.000
_cell.length_b   1.000
_cell.length_c   1.000
_cell.angle_alpha   90.00
_cell.angle_beta   90.00
_cell.angle_gamma   90.00
#
_symmetry.space_group_name_H-M   'P 1'
#
loop_
_entity.id
_entity.type
_entity.pdbx_description
1 polymer ?
#
loop_
_entity_poly.entity_id
_entity_poly.type
_entity_poly.pdbx_seq_one_letter_code
_entity_poly.pdbx_strand_id
1 'polypeptide(L)'
;MGGGLDFAAFDSFFKVSDEALARVPGIQALGFRAAIEAAARLVVGLLPDQVDAGALARRFHADALEIVARNLPILERLARRYRLGVVSNFTGNLRPCLEELGLARFFAVLSDSTLVGWSKPDPRIFAHTLAALQVSPQRAWMVGDNFEADIRGAAGLGIRTCWLAPSERAAPPGAELVPTARISRLPDVEAVLE
;
A
#
# COMPACT_ATOMS: atom_id res chain seq x y z
N MET A 1 -19.78 -26.74 -3.54
CA MET A 1 -19.16 -26.34 -4.81
C MET A 1 -18.54 -24.96 -4.56
N GLY A 2 -17.25 -24.93 -4.25
CA GLY A 2 -16.53 -23.69 -3.98
C GLY A 2 -16.08 -23.08 -5.32
N GLY A 3 -16.82 -22.10 -5.81
CA GLY A 3 -16.35 -21.20 -6.86
C GLY A 3 -15.30 -20.29 -6.26
N GLY A 4 -14.02 -20.61 -6.43
CA GLY A 4 -12.93 -19.70 -6.14
C GLY A 4 -13.04 -18.52 -7.11
N LEU A 5 -13.20 -17.32 -6.59
CA LEU A 5 -13.07 -16.09 -7.38
C LEU A 5 -11.66 -16.10 -8.02
N ASP A 6 -11.61 -15.99 -9.33
CA ASP A 6 -10.36 -15.83 -10.06
C ASP A 6 -9.63 -14.58 -9.57
N PHE A 7 -8.36 -14.72 -9.21
CA PHE A 7 -7.55 -13.62 -8.64
C PHE A 7 -7.46 -12.41 -9.59
N ALA A 8 -7.52 -12.64 -10.91
CA ALA A 8 -7.54 -11.55 -11.89
C ALA A 8 -8.88 -10.80 -11.92
N ALA A 9 -10.00 -11.49 -11.70
CA ALA A 9 -11.30 -10.86 -11.52
C ALA A 9 -11.33 -10.03 -10.24
N PHE A 10 -10.74 -10.54 -9.16
CA PHE A 10 -10.64 -9.84 -7.87
C PHE A 10 -9.83 -8.54 -7.98
N ASP A 11 -8.70 -8.56 -8.69
CA ASP A 11 -7.86 -7.36 -8.90
C ASP A 11 -8.59 -6.26 -9.70
N SER A 12 -9.41 -6.65 -10.68
CA SER A 12 -10.24 -5.70 -11.43
C SER A 12 -11.34 -5.08 -10.58
N PHE A 13 -11.95 -5.84 -9.66
CA PHE A 13 -12.94 -5.33 -8.72
C PHE A 13 -12.35 -4.33 -7.73
N PHE A 14 -11.11 -4.56 -7.25
CA PHE A 14 -10.44 -3.61 -6.36
C PHE A 14 -10.17 -2.28 -7.05
N LYS A 15 -9.68 -2.28 -8.28
CA LYS A 15 -9.44 -1.03 -9.04
C LYS A 15 -10.72 -0.22 -9.23
N VAL A 16 -11.83 -0.88 -9.62
CA VAL A 16 -13.12 -0.23 -9.78
C VAL A 16 -13.64 0.29 -8.43
N SER A 17 -13.42 -0.46 -7.34
CA SER A 17 -13.84 -0.03 -6.00
C SER A 17 -13.02 1.15 -5.49
N ASP A 18 -11.73 1.22 -5.77
CA ASP A 18 -10.86 2.34 -5.38
C ASP A 18 -11.26 3.64 -6.08
N GLU A 19 -11.54 3.58 -7.40
CA GLU A 19 -12.04 4.72 -8.14
C GLU A 19 -13.42 5.18 -7.65
N ALA A 20 -14.30 4.25 -7.31
CA ALA A 20 -15.62 4.55 -6.78
C ALA A 20 -15.52 5.08 -5.33
N LEU A 21 -14.64 4.52 -4.52
CA LEU A 21 -14.38 4.94 -3.15
C LEU A 21 -13.88 6.39 -3.09
N ALA A 22 -13.02 6.78 -4.01
CA ALA A 22 -12.51 8.16 -4.12
C ALA A 22 -13.63 9.20 -4.35
N ARG A 23 -14.80 8.75 -4.86
CA ARG A 23 -15.97 9.61 -5.09
C ARG A 23 -16.97 9.61 -3.93
N VAL A 24 -16.74 8.83 -2.87
CA VAL A 24 -17.60 8.81 -1.69
C VAL A 24 -17.50 10.15 -0.96
N PRO A 25 -18.60 10.87 -0.74
CA PRO A 25 -18.59 12.12 -0.02
C PRO A 25 -17.98 11.93 1.39
N GLY A 26 -17.02 12.77 1.74
CA GLY A 26 -16.38 12.73 3.06
C GLY A 26 -15.37 11.59 3.25
N ILE A 27 -14.99 10.87 2.19
CA ILE A 27 -13.99 9.78 2.26
C ILE A 27 -12.73 10.19 3.03
N GLN A 28 -12.28 11.41 2.84
CA GLN A 28 -11.05 11.93 3.46
C GLN A 28 -11.07 11.93 5.00
N ALA A 29 -12.25 11.90 5.62
CA ALA A 29 -12.42 11.82 7.06
C ALA A 29 -12.66 10.39 7.56
N LEU A 30 -12.86 9.41 6.67
CA LEU A 30 -13.15 8.03 7.07
C LEU A 30 -11.88 7.33 7.55
N GLY A 31 -11.97 6.74 8.75
CA GLY A 31 -10.99 5.78 9.24
C GLY A 31 -11.07 4.44 8.50
N PHE A 32 -10.20 3.52 8.86
CA PHE A 32 -9.99 2.26 8.17
C PHE A 32 -11.26 1.39 8.10
N ARG A 33 -11.95 1.19 9.23
CA ARG A 33 -13.18 0.38 9.27
C ARG A 33 -14.27 0.96 8.38
N ALA A 34 -14.55 2.26 8.50
CA ALA A 34 -15.59 2.92 7.72
C ALA A 34 -15.28 2.93 6.22
N ALA A 35 -14.01 3.09 5.84
CA ALA A 35 -13.55 2.99 4.46
C ALA A 35 -13.76 1.58 3.88
N ILE A 36 -13.41 0.52 4.64
CA ILE A 36 -13.67 -0.88 4.24
C ILE A 36 -15.16 -1.15 4.08
N GLU A 37 -16.00 -0.67 5.01
CA GLU A 37 -17.46 -0.84 4.90
C GLU A 37 -18.03 -0.14 3.66
N ALA A 38 -17.53 1.05 3.33
CA ALA A 38 -17.92 1.74 2.11
C ALA A 38 -17.45 0.98 0.86
N ALA A 39 -16.20 0.51 0.82
CA ALA A 39 -15.66 -0.29 -0.27
C ALA A 39 -16.44 -1.60 -0.46
N ALA A 40 -16.74 -2.32 0.63
CA ALA A 40 -17.51 -3.56 0.57
C ALA A 40 -18.90 -3.36 -0.04
N ARG A 41 -19.59 -2.28 0.32
CA ARG A 41 -20.89 -1.94 -0.29
C ARG A 41 -20.78 -1.67 -1.79
N LEU A 42 -19.73 -0.99 -2.23
CA LEU A 42 -19.48 -0.72 -3.65
C LEU A 42 -19.19 -2.02 -4.41
N VAL A 43 -18.30 -2.86 -3.87
CA VAL A 43 -17.94 -4.15 -4.49
C VAL A 43 -19.14 -5.07 -4.60
N VAL A 44 -19.92 -5.22 -3.53
CA VAL A 44 -21.12 -6.07 -3.52
C VAL A 44 -22.16 -5.60 -4.53
N GLY A 45 -22.29 -4.29 -4.74
CA GLY A 45 -23.18 -3.73 -5.77
C GLY A 45 -22.79 -4.10 -7.21
N LEU A 46 -21.57 -4.60 -7.43
CA LEU A 46 -21.07 -5.05 -8.74
C LEU A 46 -21.16 -6.58 -8.92
N LEU A 47 -21.45 -7.33 -7.86
CA LEU A 47 -21.53 -8.79 -7.90
C LEU A 47 -22.92 -9.27 -8.30
N PRO A 48 -23.02 -10.38 -9.06
CA PRO A 48 -24.30 -10.93 -9.51
C PRO A 48 -25.10 -11.61 -8.39
N ASP A 49 -24.42 -12.05 -7.32
CA ASP A 49 -25.01 -12.79 -6.19
C ASP A 49 -25.20 -11.89 -4.98
N GLN A 50 -26.19 -12.24 -4.12
CA GLN A 50 -26.41 -11.55 -2.85
C GLN A 50 -25.28 -11.90 -1.84
N VAL A 51 -24.26 -11.05 -1.80
CA VAL A 51 -23.19 -11.13 -0.80
C VAL A 51 -23.50 -10.14 0.32
N ASP A 52 -23.34 -10.56 1.57
CA ASP A 52 -23.47 -9.64 2.72
C ASP A 52 -22.22 -8.73 2.78
N ALA A 53 -22.39 -7.47 2.40
CA ALA A 53 -21.34 -6.45 2.45
C ALA A 53 -20.77 -6.27 3.86
N GLY A 54 -21.61 -6.41 4.89
CA GLY A 54 -21.16 -6.33 6.29
C GLY A 54 -20.28 -7.50 6.68
N ALA A 55 -20.61 -8.73 6.25
CA ALA A 55 -19.76 -9.90 6.47
C ALA A 55 -18.42 -9.78 5.75
N LEU A 56 -18.45 -9.32 4.50
CA LEU A 56 -17.24 -9.07 3.71
C LEU A 56 -16.34 -8.02 4.40
N ALA A 57 -16.91 -6.91 4.82
CA ALA A 57 -16.17 -5.84 5.50
C ALA A 57 -15.56 -6.34 6.83
N ARG A 58 -16.32 -7.06 7.64
CA ARG A 58 -15.83 -7.63 8.92
C ARG A 58 -14.66 -8.59 8.69
N ARG A 59 -14.76 -9.45 7.67
CA ARG A 59 -13.69 -10.40 7.33
C ARG A 59 -12.43 -9.67 6.92
N PHE A 60 -12.55 -8.72 6.00
CA PHE A 60 -11.41 -7.94 5.50
C PHE A 60 -10.74 -7.14 6.63
N HIS A 61 -11.54 -6.53 7.50
CA HIS A 61 -11.05 -5.81 8.67
C HIS A 61 -10.28 -6.73 9.63
N ALA A 62 -10.80 -7.93 9.91
CA ALA A 62 -10.14 -8.90 10.78
C ALA A 62 -8.79 -9.36 10.19
N ASP A 63 -8.77 -9.72 8.90
CA ASP A 63 -7.54 -10.14 8.21
C ASP A 63 -6.48 -9.01 8.21
N ALA A 64 -6.90 -7.77 8.01
CA ALA A 64 -6.00 -6.61 8.07
C ALA A 64 -5.41 -6.41 9.46
N LEU A 65 -6.21 -6.55 10.53
CA LEU A 65 -5.71 -6.45 11.91
C LEU A 65 -4.71 -7.55 12.24
N GLU A 66 -4.91 -8.78 11.74
CA GLU A 66 -3.93 -9.86 11.89
C GLU A 66 -2.60 -9.54 11.19
N ILE A 67 -2.66 -8.97 9.97
CA ILE A 67 -1.48 -8.53 9.23
C ILE A 67 -0.75 -7.41 10.00
N VAL A 68 -1.49 -6.43 10.52
CA VAL A 68 -0.93 -5.35 11.34
C VAL A 68 -0.23 -5.92 12.58
N ALA A 69 -0.92 -6.76 13.34
CA ALA A 69 -0.36 -7.36 14.57
C ALA A 69 0.93 -8.14 14.30
N ARG A 70 0.95 -8.92 13.22
CA ARG A 70 2.13 -9.70 12.79
C ARG A 70 3.32 -8.82 12.40
N ASN A 71 3.06 -7.66 11.76
CA ASN A 71 4.11 -6.79 11.21
C ASN A 71 4.50 -5.65 12.18
N LEU A 72 3.74 -5.42 13.24
CA LEU A 72 4.00 -4.34 14.20
C LEU A 72 5.42 -4.39 14.81
N PRO A 73 5.94 -5.56 15.25
CA PRO A 73 7.29 -5.62 15.84
C PRO A 73 8.39 -5.19 14.87
N ILE A 74 8.25 -5.47 13.57
CA ILE A 74 9.25 -5.03 12.59
C ILE A 74 9.18 -3.52 12.38
N LEU A 75 7.98 -2.94 12.30
CA LEU A 75 7.81 -1.48 12.19
C LEU A 75 8.40 -0.74 13.40
N GLU A 76 8.22 -1.28 14.60
CA GLU A 76 8.83 -0.73 15.82
C GLU A 76 10.36 -0.72 15.77
N ARG A 77 10.99 -1.81 15.31
CA ARG A 77 12.44 -1.87 15.15
C ARG A 77 12.96 -0.93 14.07
N LEU A 78 12.28 -0.91 12.92
CA LEU A 78 12.65 -0.02 11.82
C LEU A 78 12.53 1.45 12.20
N ALA A 79 11.47 1.85 12.90
CA ALA A 79 11.26 3.23 13.33
C ALA A 79 12.31 3.73 14.35
N ARG A 80 12.98 2.82 15.08
CA ARG A 80 14.10 3.16 15.97
C ARG A 80 15.40 3.45 15.21
N ARG A 81 15.55 2.89 14.01
CA ARG A 81 16.80 2.96 13.21
C ARG A 81 16.69 3.93 12.04
N TYR A 82 15.50 4.09 11.48
CA TYR A 82 15.25 4.82 10.25
C TYR A 82 14.12 5.82 10.38
N ARG A 83 14.16 6.89 9.59
CA ARG A 83 13.00 7.76 9.38
C ARG A 83 12.09 7.12 8.35
N LEU A 84 10.91 6.70 8.78
CA LEU A 84 9.95 6.03 7.91
C LEU A 84 9.00 7.04 7.26
N GLY A 85 8.66 6.79 6.00
CA GLY A 85 7.61 7.51 5.28
C GLY A 85 6.72 6.52 4.51
N VAL A 86 5.49 6.93 4.25
CA VAL A 86 4.57 6.19 3.38
C VAL A 86 4.36 6.97 2.09
N VAL A 87 4.43 6.28 0.95
CA VAL A 87 4.04 6.79 -0.36
C VAL A 87 2.93 5.87 -0.88
N SER A 88 1.71 6.35 -0.97
CA SER A 88 0.57 5.52 -1.33
C SER A 88 -0.31 6.17 -2.40
N ASN A 89 -0.72 5.37 -3.38
CA ASN A 89 -1.86 5.70 -4.23
C ASN A 89 -3.11 5.41 -3.41
N PHE A 90 -3.68 6.48 -2.82
CA PHE A 90 -4.76 6.35 -1.85
C PHE A 90 -5.84 7.41 -2.06
N THR A 91 -6.95 7.31 -1.37
CA THR A 91 -8.19 8.06 -1.59
C THR A 91 -8.31 9.34 -0.76
N GLY A 92 -7.21 9.83 -0.18
CA GLY A 92 -7.19 11.04 0.64
C GLY A 92 -7.35 10.79 2.14
N ASN A 93 -7.62 9.55 2.55
CA ASN A 93 -7.83 9.17 3.95
C ASN A 93 -6.74 8.24 4.52
N LEU A 94 -5.55 8.25 3.93
CA LEU A 94 -4.43 7.45 4.42
C LEU A 94 -4.13 7.71 5.90
N ARG A 95 -4.11 8.98 6.31
CA ARG A 95 -3.83 9.36 7.70
C ARG A 95 -4.89 8.83 8.68
N PRO A 96 -6.20 9.09 8.54
CA PRO A 96 -7.23 8.54 9.41
C PRO A 96 -7.19 7.00 9.49
N CYS A 97 -6.93 6.31 8.37
CA CYS A 97 -6.80 4.86 8.36
C CYS A 97 -5.60 4.38 9.20
N LEU A 98 -4.43 5.00 9.04
CA LEU A 98 -3.24 4.63 9.80
C LEU A 98 -3.34 5.03 11.28
N GLU A 99 -4.04 6.10 11.63
CA GLU A 99 -4.31 6.51 13.01
C GLU A 99 -5.21 5.49 13.71
N GLU A 100 -6.29 5.07 13.06
CA GLU A 100 -7.19 4.04 13.61
C GLU A 100 -6.47 2.70 13.84
N LEU A 101 -5.56 2.31 12.93
CA LEU A 101 -4.73 1.11 13.06
C LEU A 101 -3.54 1.27 14.04
N GLY A 102 -3.34 2.46 14.62
CA GLY A 102 -2.21 2.76 15.51
C GLY A 102 -0.85 2.79 14.80
N LEU A 103 -0.84 2.88 13.46
CA LEU A 103 0.37 2.83 12.63
C LEU A 103 0.95 4.21 12.32
N ALA A 104 0.14 5.26 12.33
CA ALA A 104 0.58 6.62 11.93
C ALA A 104 1.81 7.10 12.72
N ARG A 105 1.93 6.70 13.99
CA ARG A 105 3.04 7.06 14.89
C ARG A 105 4.43 6.64 14.42
N PHE A 106 4.53 5.66 13.52
CA PHE A 106 5.82 5.17 13.02
C PHE A 106 6.35 5.98 11.84
N PHE A 107 5.52 6.79 11.22
CA PHE A 107 5.84 7.45 9.96
C PHE A 107 5.96 8.97 10.15
N ALA A 108 7.12 9.50 9.80
CA ALA A 108 7.36 10.95 9.84
C ALA A 108 6.62 11.69 8.71
N VAL A 109 6.37 11.00 7.58
CA VAL A 109 5.70 11.56 6.40
C VAL A 109 4.68 10.56 5.86
N LEU A 110 3.49 11.04 5.51
CA LEU A 110 2.44 10.29 4.85
C LEU A 110 2.08 11.01 3.55
N SER A 111 2.49 10.45 2.42
CA SER A 111 2.19 10.99 1.09
C SER A 111 1.05 10.19 0.46
N ASP A 112 -0.15 10.73 0.59
CA ASP A 112 -1.37 10.25 -0.05
C ASP A 112 -1.50 10.91 -1.42
N SER A 113 -1.61 10.13 -2.49
CA SER A 113 -1.62 10.63 -3.87
C SER A 113 -2.73 11.64 -4.14
N THR A 114 -3.91 11.44 -3.55
CA THR A 114 -5.04 12.36 -3.69
C THR A 114 -4.75 13.71 -3.06
N LEU A 115 -4.05 13.74 -1.92
CA LEU A 115 -3.74 14.98 -1.22
C LEU A 115 -2.55 15.72 -1.81
N VAL A 116 -1.53 14.99 -2.29
CA VAL A 116 -0.32 15.62 -2.88
C VAL A 116 -0.47 15.90 -4.37
N GLY A 117 -1.48 15.32 -5.03
CA GLY A 117 -1.80 15.57 -6.44
C GLY A 117 -0.96 14.77 -7.45
N TRP A 118 -0.16 13.80 -7.00
CA TRP A 118 0.63 12.91 -7.84
C TRP A 118 0.52 11.47 -7.36
N SER A 119 0.40 10.53 -8.30
CA SER A 119 0.31 9.09 -8.01
C SER A 119 1.55 8.35 -8.49
N LYS A 120 2.00 7.32 -7.75
CA LYS A 120 3.04 6.41 -8.24
C LYS A 120 2.62 5.79 -9.59
N PRO A 121 3.49 5.69 -10.58
CA PRO A 121 4.95 5.84 -10.56
C PRO A 121 5.48 7.26 -10.83
N ASP A 122 4.63 8.32 -10.79
CA ASP A 122 5.09 9.69 -11.02
C ASP A 122 6.23 10.05 -10.04
N PRO A 123 7.41 10.48 -10.56
CA PRO A 123 8.56 10.78 -9.71
C PRO A 123 8.31 11.90 -8.69
N ARG A 124 7.34 12.78 -8.94
CA ARG A 124 7.03 13.92 -8.08
C ARG A 124 6.54 13.50 -6.70
N ILE A 125 5.79 12.39 -6.57
CA ILE A 125 5.33 11.91 -5.25
C ILE A 125 6.50 11.43 -4.39
N PHE A 126 7.48 10.76 -4.99
CA PHE A 126 8.70 10.32 -4.29
C PHE A 126 9.57 11.52 -3.90
N ALA A 127 9.79 12.45 -4.83
CA ALA A 127 10.56 13.66 -4.57
C ALA A 127 9.95 14.50 -3.44
N HIS A 128 8.62 14.66 -3.42
CA HIS A 128 7.87 15.31 -2.34
C HIS A 128 8.13 14.63 -0.99
N THR A 129 8.04 13.30 -0.96
CA THR A 129 8.25 12.53 0.28
C THR A 129 9.69 12.63 0.77
N LEU A 130 10.67 12.52 -0.13
CA LEU A 130 12.09 12.67 0.20
C LEU A 130 12.41 14.06 0.75
N ALA A 131 11.86 15.11 0.13
CA ALA A 131 12.01 16.49 0.60
C ALA A 131 11.45 16.66 2.02
N ALA A 132 10.25 16.14 2.28
CA ALA A 132 9.64 16.18 3.61
C ALA A 132 10.42 15.35 4.65
N LEU A 133 11.01 14.23 4.24
CA LEU A 133 11.93 13.43 5.06
C LEU A 133 13.33 14.07 5.21
N GLN A 134 13.66 15.08 4.40
CA GLN A 134 15.00 15.67 4.33
C GLN A 134 16.10 14.65 4.04
N VAL A 135 15.86 13.75 3.08
CA VAL A 135 16.77 12.66 2.70
C VAL A 135 17.01 12.70 1.19
N SER A 136 18.27 12.50 0.78
CA SER A 136 18.60 12.34 -0.64
C SER A 136 18.17 10.96 -1.16
N PRO A 137 17.85 10.81 -2.45
CA PRO A 137 17.44 9.54 -3.05
C PRO A 137 18.40 8.38 -2.75
N GLN A 138 19.72 8.63 -2.83
CA GLN A 138 20.77 7.61 -2.64
C GLN A 138 20.84 7.07 -1.19
N ARG A 139 20.26 7.80 -0.24
CA ARG A 139 20.17 7.41 1.18
C ARG A 139 18.81 6.83 1.56
N ALA A 140 17.93 6.66 0.57
CA ALA A 140 16.59 6.13 0.78
C ALA A 140 16.43 4.72 0.20
N TRP A 141 15.49 4.00 0.76
CA TRP A 141 14.98 2.75 0.23
C TRP A 141 13.47 2.87 -0.01
N MET A 142 13.02 2.39 -1.15
CA MET A 142 11.62 2.11 -1.42
C MET A 142 11.36 0.62 -1.25
N VAL A 143 10.51 0.27 -0.30
CA VAL A 143 10.03 -1.10 -0.12
C VAL A 143 8.57 -1.15 -0.58
N GLY A 144 8.26 -1.98 -1.56
CA GLY A 144 6.92 -2.05 -2.13
C GLY A 144 6.68 -3.35 -2.89
N ASP A 145 5.42 -3.67 -3.12
CA ASP A 145 4.97 -4.90 -3.79
C ASP A 145 4.58 -4.68 -5.25
N ASN A 146 4.27 -3.47 -5.64
CA ASN A 146 3.94 -3.13 -7.01
C ASN A 146 5.21 -2.75 -7.80
N PHE A 147 5.60 -3.65 -8.72
CA PHE A 147 6.83 -3.47 -9.50
C PHE A 147 6.85 -2.15 -10.30
N GLU A 148 5.75 -1.82 -10.99
CA GLU A 148 5.66 -0.62 -11.82
C GLU A 148 5.54 0.65 -10.97
N ALA A 149 4.62 0.65 -10.02
CA ALA A 149 4.34 1.84 -9.22
C ALA A 149 5.47 2.14 -8.22
N ASP A 150 5.96 1.12 -7.50
CA ASP A 150 6.91 1.33 -6.41
C ASP A 150 8.36 1.23 -6.88
N ILE A 151 8.68 0.11 -7.55
CA ILE A 151 10.07 -0.23 -7.85
C ILE A 151 10.58 0.62 -9.01
N ARG A 152 9.87 0.61 -10.15
CA ARG A 152 10.27 1.41 -11.32
C ARG A 152 10.18 2.91 -11.03
N GLY A 153 9.11 3.36 -10.37
CA GLY A 153 8.93 4.77 -10.01
C GLY A 153 10.05 5.31 -9.13
N ALA A 154 10.43 4.57 -8.09
CA ALA A 154 11.50 4.99 -7.18
C ALA A 154 12.90 4.89 -7.80
N ALA A 155 13.18 3.84 -8.57
CA ALA A 155 14.48 3.62 -9.21
C ALA A 155 14.83 4.74 -10.19
N GLY A 156 13.84 5.31 -10.88
CA GLY A 156 14.03 6.45 -11.79
C GLY A 156 14.62 7.71 -11.14
N LEU A 157 14.51 7.81 -9.81
CA LEU A 157 15.12 8.88 -9.01
C LEU A 157 16.43 8.49 -8.33
N GLY A 158 16.93 7.28 -8.56
CA GLY A 158 18.12 6.75 -7.89
C GLY A 158 17.90 6.30 -6.44
N ILE A 159 16.63 6.04 -6.05
CA ILE A 159 16.30 5.42 -4.77
C ILE A 159 16.61 3.93 -4.87
N ARG A 160 17.25 3.38 -3.84
CA ARG A 160 17.43 1.92 -3.74
C ARG A 160 16.05 1.26 -3.55
N THR A 161 15.84 0.10 -4.18
CA THR A 161 14.54 -0.55 -4.21
C THR A 161 14.59 -1.95 -3.65
N CYS A 162 13.61 -2.29 -2.82
CA CYS A 162 13.39 -3.63 -2.30
C CYS A 162 12.00 -4.11 -2.72
N TRP A 163 11.94 -5.08 -3.63
CA TRP A 163 10.67 -5.61 -4.11
C TRP A 163 10.15 -6.70 -3.18
N LEU A 164 9.01 -6.42 -2.54
CA LEU A 164 8.28 -7.38 -1.72
C LEU A 164 7.36 -8.22 -2.62
N ALA A 165 7.80 -9.42 -2.96
CA ALA A 165 7.04 -10.32 -3.82
C ALA A 165 7.34 -11.79 -3.51
N PRO A 166 6.35 -12.68 -3.62
CA PRO A 166 6.56 -14.12 -3.52
C PRO A 166 7.69 -14.57 -4.44
N SER A 167 8.44 -15.59 -4.04
CA SER A 167 9.63 -16.07 -4.77
C SER A 167 9.32 -16.50 -6.20
N GLU A 168 8.15 -17.09 -6.42
CA GLU A 168 7.65 -17.56 -7.71
C GLU A 168 7.13 -16.44 -8.64
N ARG A 169 6.91 -15.23 -8.11
CA ARG A 169 6.43 -14.11 -8.93
C ARG A 169 7.56 -13.57 -9.80
N ALA A 170 7.48 -13.77 -11.10
CA ALA A 170 8.41 -13.18 -12.05
C ALA A 170 8.27 -11.65 -12.12
N ALA A 171 9.36 -10.96 -12.47
CA ALA A 171 9.27 -9.56 -12.88
C ALA A 171 8.41 -9.44 -14.16
N PRO A 172 7.73 -8.29 -14.37
CA PRO A 172 6.95 -8.09 -15.59
C PRO A 172 7.81 -8.29 -16.85
N PRO A 173 7.24 -8.82 -17.93
CA PRO A 173 7.93 -8.97 -19.20
C PRO A 173 8.52 -7.62 -19.68
N GLY A 174 9.75 -7.63 -20.18
CA GLY A 174 10.45 -6.42 -20.62
C GLY A 174 10.96 -5.51 -19.49
N ALA A 175 10.93 -5.96 -18.23
CA ALA A 175 11.55 -5.23 -17.15
C ALA A 175 13.08 -5.36 -17.23
N GLU A 176 13.74 -4.37 -17.84
CA GLU A 176 15.23 -4.27 -17.81
C GLU A 176 15.74 -3.88 -16.40
N LEU A 177 14.86 -3.30 -15.58
CA LEU A 177 15.19 -2.88 -14.22
C LEU A 177 15.27 -4.09 -13.29
N VAL A 178 16.41 -4.23 -12.63
CA VAL A 178 16.61 -5.19 -11.52
C VAL A 178 16.47 -4.42 -10.20
N PRO A 179 15.55 -4.83 -9.30
CA PRO A 179 15.49 -4.25 -7.96
C PRO A 179 16.83 -4.41 -7.22
N THR A 180 17.18 -3.45 -6.36
CA THR A 180 18.39 -3.54 -5.53
C THR A 180 18.34 -4.78 -4.63
N ALA A 181 17.16 -5.12 -4.14
CA ALA A 181 16.90 -6.33 -3.37
C ALA A 181 15.47 -6.85 -3.61
N ARG A 182 15.25 -8.11 -3.24
CA ARG A 182 13.94 -8.76 -3.23
C ARG A 182 13.76 -9.54 -1.94
N ILE A 183 12.54 -9.46 -1.39
CA ILE A 183 12.12 -10.20 -0.19
C ILE A 183 10.76 -10.82 -0.41
N SER A 184 10.47 -11.94 0.27
CA SER A 184 9.15 -12.59 0.22
C SER A 184 8.24 -12.16 1.36
N ARG A 185 8.79 -11.67 2.46
CA ARG A 185 8.05 -11.26 3.65
C ARG A 185 8.66 -9.96 4.20
N LEU A 186 7.81 -9.12 4.78
CA LEU A 186 8.27 -7.83 5.33
C LEU A 186 9.38 -7.95 6.40
N PRO A 187 9.37 -8.95 7.32
CA PRO A 187 10.46 -9.10 8.28
C PRO A 187 11.86 -9.28 7.66
N ASP A 188 11.95 -9.81 6.44
CA ASP A 188 13.22 -10.05 5.76
C ASP A 188 13.90 -8.73 5.33
N VAL A 189 13.20 -7.60 5.41
CA VAL A 189 13.71 -6.27 5.03
C VAL A 189 14.88 -5.80 5.89
N GLU A 190 14.96 -6.21 7.16
CA GLU A 190 16.05 -5.80 8.06
C GLU A 190 17.41 -6.25 7.54
N ALA A 191 17.49 -7.46 6.98
CA ALA A 191 18.73 -7.97 6.41
C ALA A 191 19.16 -7.27 5.11
N VAL A 192 18.23 -6.56 4.46
CA VAL A 192 18.49 -5.80 3.23
C VAL A 192 18.97 -4.38 3.52
N LEU A 193 18.50 -3.79 4.61
CA LEU A 193 18.78 -2.39 4.96
C LEU A 193 20.10 -2.20 5.71
N GLU A 194 20.79 -3.27 6.05
CA GLU A 194 22.13 -3.24 6.63
C GLU A 194 23.18 -2.90 5.58
#